data_547c6eb1daaba92c981ff7927b1bdea5
#
_entry.id   547c6eb1daaba92c981ff7927b1bdea5
#
_cell.length_a   1.000
_cell.length_b   1.000
_cell.length_c   1.000
_cell.angle_alpha   90.00
_cell.angle_beta   90.00
_cell.angle_gamma   90.00
#
_symmetry.space_group_name_H-M   'P 1'
#
loop_
_entity.id
_entity.type
_entity.pdbx_description
1 polymer ?
#
loop_
_entity_poly.entity_id
_entity_poly.type
_entity_poly.pdbx_seq_one_letter_code
_entity_poly.pdbx_strand_id
1 'polypeptide(L)'
;VPFRAPKSAAAYRSIWTQEGSPLIVITQQLQEAVQQQVEAPVEIAMRYGNPSIAAAYDNLMKRQPGLEEVIALPLYPHFAMSSYETAVEHSKTIHQKGKYPFSLSFIKPFYNEANYLQALEESITPYLQRDFDHILFSYHGVPQRHIRKSDITGNHCLKNETCCQTASPAHAFC
;
A
#
# COMPACT_ATOMS: atom_id res chain seq x y z
N VAL A 1 -22.62 -13.92 1.62
CA VAL A 1 -21.76 -13.21 0.66
C VAL A 1 -22.47 -12.89 -0.67
N PRO A 2 -23.32 -13.76 -1.30
CA PRO A 2 -23.88 -13.50 -2.63
C PRO A 2 -24.72 -12.21 -2.73
N PHE A 3 -25.36 -11.76 -1.65
CA PHE A 3 -26.20 -10.57 -1.65
C PHE A 3 -25.42 -9.23 -1.57
N ARG A 4 -24.14 -9.24 -1.23
CA ARG A 4 -23.30 -8.02 -1.17
C ARG A 4 -22.65 -7.69 -2.51
N ALA A 5 -22.39 -8.69 -3.35
CA ALA A 5 -21.66 -8.52 -4.59
C ALA A 5 -22.32 -7.53 -5.58
N PRO A 6 -23.65 -7.60 -5.87
CA PRO A 6 -24.30 -6.66 -6.79
C PRO A 6 -24.26 -5.21 -6.29
N LYS A 7 -24.47 -5.00 -4.97
CA LYS A 7 -24.44 -3.66 -4.36
C LYS A 7 -23.02 -3.05 -4.41
N SER A 8 -22.01 -3.86 -4.10
CA SER A 8 -20.61 -3.44 -4.20
C SER A 8 -20.24 -3.13 -5.65
N ALA A 9 -20.63 -3.99 -6.60
CA ALA A 9 -20.39 -3.77 -8.02
C ALA A 9 -21.04 -2.48 -8.56
N ALA A 10 -22.22 -2.13 -8.06
CA ALA A 10 -22.88 -0.86 -8.41
C ALA A 10 -22.10 0.34 -7.88
N ALA A 11 -21.63 0.27 -6.62
CA ALA A 11 -20.80 1.31 -6.02
C ALA A 11 -19.44 1.47 -6.75
N TYR A 12 -18.80 0.37 -7.15
CA TYR A 12 -17.58 0.46 -7.95
C TYR A 12 -17.84 1.06 -9.34
N ARG A 13 -18.94 0.70 -9.99
CA ARG A 13 -19.31 1.27 -11.30
C ARG A 13 -19.49 2.78 -11.26
N SER A 14 -19.98 3.36 -10.16
CA SER A 14 -20.18 4.81 -10.04
C SER A 14 -18.88 5.63 -10.00
N ILE A 15 -17.75 5.00 -9.68
CA ILE A 15 -16.43 5.64 -9.66
C ILE A 15 -15.55 5.22 -10.85
N TRP A 16 -16.01 4.28 -11.69
CA TRP A 16 -15.26 3.81 -12.84
C TRP A 16 -15.14 4.90 -13.90
N THR A 17 -13.93 5.12 -14.41
CA THR A 17 -13.69 6.07 -15.49
C THR A 17 -13.77 5.38 -16.87
N GLN A 18 -13.68 6.16 -17.94
CA GLN A 18 -13.58 5.62 -19.30
C GLN A 18 -12.29 4.80 -19.49
N GLU A 19 -11.24 5.12 -18.74
CA GLU A 19 -9.94 4.44 -18.76
C GLU A 19 -9.91 3.19 -17.88
N GLY A 20 -10.91 3.00 -17.03
CA GLY A 20 -11.02 1.84 -16.14
C GLY A 20 -11.12 2.16 -14.66
N SER A 21 -10.57 1.26 -13.84
CA SER A 21 -10.52 1.43 -12.39
C SER A 21 -9.62 2.60 -11.99
N PRO A 22 -10.12 3.59 -11.20
CA PRO A 22 -9.27 4.68 -10.71
C PRO A 22 -8.00 4.20 -10.00
N LEU A 23 -8.08 3.09 -9.26
CA LEU A 23 -6.92 2.50 -8.61
C LEU A 23 -5.82 2.14 -9.62
N ILE A 24 -6.19 1.48 -10.72
CA ILE A 24 -5.24 1.07 -11.76
C ILE A 24 -4.70 2.32 -12.50
N VAL A 25 -5.60 3.19 -12.93
CA VAL A 25 -5.24 4.40 -13.71
C VAL A 25 -4.27 5.29 -12.93
N ILE A 26 -4.60 5.61 -11.67
CA ILE A 26 -3.74 6.45 -10.82
C ILE A 26 -2.41 5.77 -10.53
N THR A 27 -2.40 4.44 -10.32
CA THR A 27 -1.14 3.71 -10.11
C THR A 27 -0.27 3.69 -11.37
N GLN A 28 -0.87 3.61 -12.55
CA GLN A 28 -0.15 3.72 -13.83
C GLN A 28 0.46 5.11 -14.02
N GLN A 29 -0.29 6.17 -13.74
CA GLN A 29 0.22 7.55 -13.79
C GLN A 29 1.38 7.74 -12.82
N LEU A 30 1.30 7.17 -11.61
CA LEU A 30 2.41 7.18 -10.66
C LEU A 30 3.62 6.41 -11.21
N GLN A 31 3.41 5.23 -11.79
CA GLN A 31 4.47 4.45 -12.44
C GLN A 31 5.19 5.27 -13.52
N GLU A 32 4.45 5.93 -14.39
CA GLU A 32 4.99 6.76 -15.46
C GLU A 32 5.81 7.92 -14.91
N ALA A 33 5.30 8.60 -13.87
CA ALA A 33 6.00 9.70 -13.22
C ALA A 33 7.30 9.23 -12.55
N VAL A 34 7.30 8.08 -11.87
CA VAL A 34 8.49 7.50 -11.25
C VAL A 34 9.49 7.05 -12.34
N GLN A 35 9.01 6.41 -13.43
CA GLN A 35 9.89 5.96 -14.51
C GLN A 35 10.66 7.11 -15.17
N GLN A 36 10.12 8.33 -15.16
CA GLN A 36 10.83 9.52 -15.66
C GLN A 36 11.97 9.98 -14.74
N GLN A 37 11.99 9.54 -13.48
CA GLN A 37 12.97 9.95 -12.49
C GLN A 37 14.05 8.89 -12.24
N VAL A 38 13.85 7.66 -12.71
CA VAL A 38 14.78 6.53 -12.48
C VAL A 38 15.11 5.80 -13.77
N GLU A 39 16.36 5.33 -13.88
CA GLU A 39 16.81 4.52 -15.02
C GLU A 39 16.33 3.06 -14.92
N ALA A 40 16.18 2.56 -13.70
CA ALA A 40 15.70 1.20 -13.46
C ALA A 40 14.26 1.02 -13.98
N PRO A 41 13.92 -0.14 -14.57
CA PRO A 41 12.56 -0.41 -15.02
C PRO A 41 11.57 -0.45 -13.87
N VAL A 42 10.45 0.25 -14.02
CA VAL A 42 9.36 0.31 -13.04
C VAL A 42 8.15 -0.46 -13.57
N GLU A 43 7.62 -1.39 -12.78
CA GLU A 43 6.40 -2.14 -13.08
C GLU A 43 5.39 -2.00 -11.95
N ILE A 44 4.11 -2.04 -12.29
CA ILE A 44 3.04 -2.08 -11.28
C ILE A 44 2.51 -3.49 -11.10
N ALA A 45 2.07 -3.79 -9.88
CA ALA A 45 1.41 -5.05 -9.57
C ALA A 45 0.29 -4.85 -8.57
N MET A 46 -0.80 -5.59 -8.75
CA MET A 46 -1.94 -5.59 -7.84
C MET A 46 -1.88 -6.78 -6.89
N ARG A 47 -2.25 -6.54 -5.62
CA ARG A 47 -2.39 -7.63 -4.65
C ARG A 47 -3.46 -8.64 -5.10
N TYR A 48 -4.50 -8.17 -5.78
CA TYR A 48 -5.60 -8.95 -6.33
C TYR A 48 -5.88 -8.53 -7.77
N GLY A 49 -6.08 -9.52 -8.65
CA GLY A 49 -6.39 -9.26 -10.06
C GLY A 49 -5.16 -8.92 -10.90
N ASN A 50 -5.33 -8.02 -11.85
CA ASN A 50 -4.31 -7.67 -12.84
C ASN A 50 -3.95 -6.17 -12.76
N PRO A 51 -2.69 -5.80 -13.13
CA PRO A 51 -1.56 -6.69 -13.43
C PRO A 51 -1.11 -7.50 -12.22
N SER A 52 -0.79 -8.79 -12.42
CA SER A 52 -0.37 -9.65 -11.32
C SER A 52 1.10 -9.43 -10.93
N ILE A 53 1.46 -9.80 -9.70
CA ILE A 53 2.86 -9.72 -9.23
C ILE A 53 3.78 -10.60 -10.10
N ALA A 54 3.32 -11.80 -10.50
CA ALA A 54 4.10 -12.66 -11.39
C ALA A 54 4.35 -11.98 -12.75
N ALA A 55 3.33 -11.38 -13.36
CA ALA A 55 3.47 -10.68 -14.62
C ALA A 55 4.46 -9.50 -14.51
N ALA A 56 4.43 -8.75 -13.40
CA ALA A 56 5.37 -7.67 -13.16
C ALA A 56 6.81 -8.18 -13.05
N TYR A 57 7.05 -9.27 -12.33
CA TYR A 57 8.38 -9.89 -12.24
C TYR A 57 8.88 -10.38 -13.60
N ASP A 58 8.03 -11.05 -14.38
CA ASP A 58 8.36 -11.51 -15.74
C ASP A 58 8.71 -10.34 -16.66
N ASN A 59 7.99 -9.22 -16.55
CA ASN A 59 8.25 -8.02 -17.34
C ASN A 59 9.58 -7.37 -16.94
N LEU A 60 9.87 -7.25 -15.64
CA LEU A 60 11.14 -6.72 -15.15
C LEU A 60 12.33 -7.54 -15.69
N MET A 61 12.23 -8.87 -15.63
CA MET A 61 13.29 -9.75 -16.17
C MET A 61 13.47 -9.63 -17.68
N LYS A 62 12.39 -9.38 -18.43
CA LYS A 62 12.47 -9.15 -19.90
C LYS A 62 13.11 -7.79 -20.20
N ARG A 63 12.77 -6.75 -19.42
CA ARG A 63 13.30 -5.39 -19.62
C ARG A 63 14.75 -5.24 -19.15
N GLN A 64 15.13 -6.02 -18.12
CA GLN A 64 16.47 -6.00 -17.51
C GLN A 64 17.03 -7.42 -17.46
N PRO A 65 17.66 -7.93 -18.53
CA PRO A 65 18.38 -9.19 -18.49
C PRO A 65 19.52 -9.12 -17.44
N GLY A 66 19.61 -10.15 -16.59
CA GLY A 66 20.58 -10.15 -15.49
C GLY A 66 20.15 -9.37 -14.25
N LEU A 67 18.85 -9.13 -14.09
CA LEU A 67 18.29 -8.47 -12.92
C LEU A 67 18.70 -9.17 -11.61
N GLU A 68 19.41 -8.44 -10.72
CA GLU A 68 19.94 -8.96 -9.47
C GLU A 68 19.06 -8.65 -8.26
N GLU A 69 18.34 -7.52 -8.30
CA GLU A 69 17.47 -7.08 -7.19
C GLU A 69 16.19 -6.44 -7.71
N VAL A 70 15.09 -6.72 -7.01
CA VAL A 70 13.81 -6.02 -7.13
C VAL A 70 13.46 -5.38 -5.81
N ILE A 71 13.24 -4.06 -5.83
CA ILE A 71 12.74 -3.30 -4.70
C ILE A 71 11.23 -3.14 -4.87
N ALA A 72 10.46 -3.78 -4.02
CA ALA A 72 9.01 -3.64 -4.02
C ALA A 72 8.56 -2.52 -3.08
N LEU A 73 7.76 -1.59 -3.59
CA LEU A 73 7.14 -0.51 -2.83
C LEU A 73 5.63 -0.80 -2.68
N PRO A 74 5.18 -1.39 -1.56
CA PRO A 74 3.77 -1.49 -1.26
C PRO A 74 3.20 -0.09 -1.00
N LEU A 75 2.21 0.33 -1.80
CA LEU A 75 1.61 1.67 -1.71
C LEU A 75 0.62 1.77 -0.52
N TYR A 76 1.08 1.34 0.64
CA TYR A 76 0.39 1.43 1.93
C TYR A 76 1.27 2.21 2.89
N PRO A 77 0.99 3.52 3.11
CA PRO A 77 1.82 4.35 3.99
C PRO A 77 1.88 3.82 5.42
N HIS A 78 0.77 3.27 5.92
CA HIS A 78 0.68 2.70 7.26
C HIS A 78 0.77 1.17 7.22
N PHE A 79 1.33 0.60 8.28
CA PHE A 79 1.29 -0.85 8.48
C PHE A 79 -0.13 -1.30 8.82
N ALA A 80 -0.59 -2.34 8.14
CA ALA A 80 -1.73 -3.15 8.58
C ALA A 80 -1.54 -4.57 8.06
N MET A 81 -1.91 -5.56 8.88
CA MET A 81 -1.85 -6.97 8.49
C MET A 81 -2.71 -7.28 7.27
N SER A 82 -3.84 -6.59 7.11
CA SER A 82 -4.78 -6.79 6.00
C SER A 82 -4.39 -6.09 4.70
N SER A 83 -3.40 -5.23 4.70
CA SER A 83 -2.92 -4.49 3.53
C SER A 83 -1.44 -4.71 3.27
N TYR A 84 -0.56 -3.97 3.95
CA TYR A 84 0.89 -4.04 3.77
C TYR A 84 1.43 -5.47 3.92
N GLU A 85 1.17 -6.12 5.07
CA GLU A 85 1.70 -7.45 5.35
C GLU A 85 1.24 -8.49 4.32
N THR A 86 -0.06 -8.50 3.96
CA THR A 86 -0.54 -9.46 2.96
C THR A 86 0.05 -9.23 1.57
N ALA A 87 0.36 -7.99 1.20
CA ALA A 87 1.01 -7.68 -0.07
C ALA A 87 2.44 -8.19 -0.08
N VAL A 88 3.20 -7.94 0.99
CA VAL A 88 4.57 -8.42 1.17
C VAL A 88 4.63 -9.94 1.14
N GLU A 89 3.82 -10.62 1.95
CA GLU A 89 3.84 -12.09 2.04
C GLU A 89 3.38 -12.76 0.75
N HIS A 90 2.42 -12.17 0.04
CA HIS A 90 2.03 -12.67 -1.27
C HIS A 90 3.15 -12.52 -2.30
N SER A 91 3.81 -11.37 -2.31
CA SER A 91 4.93 -11.08 -3.20
C SER A 91 6.09 -12.07 -2.97
N LYS A 92 6.48 -12.32 -1.72
CA LYS A 92 7.46 -13.35 -1.34
C LYS A 92 7.04 -14.75 -1.82
N THR A 93 5.76 -15.10 -1.63
CA THR A 93 5.22 -16.39 -2.05
C THR A 93 5.32 -16.59 -3.55
N ILE A 94 4.98 -15.56 -4.34
CA ILE A 94 5.10 -15.60 -5.81
C ILE A 94 6.57 -15.71 -6.22
N HIS A 95 7.44 -14.92 -5.61
CA HIS A 95 8.89 -14.95 -5.86
C HIS A 95 9.45 -16.36 -5.64
N GLN A 96 9.18 -16.97 -4.49
CA GLN A 96 9.65 -18.31 -4.15
C GLN A 96 9.09 -19.40 -5.08
N LYS A 97 7.77 -19.36 -5.37
CA LYS A 97 7.12 -20.34 -6.26
C LYS A 97 7.61 -20.23 -7.69
N GLY A 98 7.83 -19.02 -8.17
CA GLY A 98 8.36 -18.74 -9.50
C GLY A 98 9.85 -18.99 -9.63
N LYS A 99 10.56 -19.23 -8.50
CA LYS A 99 12.02 -19.41 -8.44
C LYS A 99 12.78 -18.28 -9.14
N TYR A 100 12.30 -17.03 -8.95
CA TYR A 100 12.93 -15.86 -9.53
C TYR A 100 14.36 -15.69 -9.02
N PRO A 101 15.35 -15.39 -9.89
CA PRO A 101 16.78 -15.43 -9.53
C PRO A 101 17.25 -14.18 -8.79
N PHE A 102 16.47 -13.09 -8.78
CA PHE A 102 16.83 -11.83 -8.15
C PHE A 102 16.52 -11.84 -6.64
N SER A 103 17.21 -11.00 -5.89
CA SER A 103 16.85 -10.70 -4.50
C SER A 103 15.61 -9.79 -4.44
N LEU A 104 14.76 -9.97 -3.41
CA LEU A 104 13.54 -9.20 -3.25
C LEU A 104 13.56 -8.45 -1.93
N SER A 105 13.56 -7.13 -2.00
CA SER A 105 13.48 -6.23 -0.86
C SER A 105 12.18 -5.43 -0.85
N PHE A 106 11.80 -4.88 0.31
CA PHE A 106 10.55 -4.15 0.50
C PHE A 106 10.77 -2.82 1.20
N ILE A 107 10.20 -1.76 0.65
CA ILE A 107 10.11 -0.49 1.36
C ILE A 107 9.14 -0.65 2.53
N LYS A 108 9.57 -0.19 3.71
CA LYS A 108 8.75 -0.19 4.93
C LYS A 108 7.61 0.82 4.83
N PRO A 109 6.58 0.72 5.71
CA PRO A 109 5.59 1.76 5.85
C PRO A 109 6.23 3.14 6.05
N PHE A 110 5.74 4.12 5.33
CA PHE A 110 6.38 5.44 5.16
C PHE A 110 5.48 6.61 5.60
N TYR A 111 4.51 6.34 6.49
CA TYR A 111 3.53 7.31 6.97
C TYR A 111 4.13 8.55 7.62
N ASN A 112 5.34 8.47 8.13
CA ASN A 112 6.06 9.56 8.81
C ASN A 112 7.26 10.10 8.01
N GLU A 113 7.41 9.69 6.74
CA GLU A 113 8.46 10.24 5.88
C GLU A 113 8.15 11.69 5.51
N ALA A 114 9.14 12.58 5.65
CA ALA A 114 8.96 14.02 5.47
C ALA A 114 8.41 14.39 4.09
N ASN A 115 8.94 13.78 3.03
CA ASN A 115 8.49 14.03 1.66
C ASN A 115 7.06 13.53 1.42
N TYR A 116 6.65 12.42 2.04
CA TYR A 116 5.28 11.94 1.97
C TYR A 116 4.32 12.90 2.67
N LEU A 117 4.68 13.38 3.87
CA LEU A 117 3.88 14.34 4.62
C LEU A 117 3.75 15.67 3.88
N GLN A 118 4.83 16.14 3.26
CA GLN A 118 4.80 17.34 2.41
C GLN A 118 3.87 17.17 1.22
N ALA A 119 3.96 16.08 0.49
CA ALA A 119 3.07 15.79 -0.64
C ALA A 119 1.60 15.72 -0.21
N LEU A 120 1.32 15.15 0.97
CA LEU A 120 -0.02 15.10 1.55
C LEU A 120 -0.53 16.50 1.90
N GLU A 121 0.30 17.33 2.55
CA GLU A 121 0.00 18.73 2.86
C GLU A 121 -0.31 19.52 1.58
N GLU A 122 0.55 19.44 0.58
CA GLU A 122 0.35 20.09 -0.72
C GLU A 122 -0.96 19.68 -1.39
N SER A 123 -1.36 18.42 -1.27
CA SER A 123 -2.62 17.91 -1.81
C SER A 123 -3.87 18.46 -1.10
N ILE A 124 -3.77 18.80 0.17
CA ILE A 124 -4.87 19.29 1.02
C ILE A 124 -4.96 20.83 0.97
N THR A 125 -3.85 21.51 0.92
CA THR A 125 -3.75 22.98 1.01
C THR A 125 -4.72 23.76 0.10
N PRO A 126 -4.94 23.39 -1.19
CA PRO A 126 -5.90 24.10 -2.05
C PRO A 126 -7.35 24.04 -1.55
N TYR A 127 -7.69 23.01 -0.78
CA TYR A 127 -9.03 22.89 -0.20
C TYR A 127 -9.18 23.71 1.07
N LEU A 128 -8.10 23.92 1.82
CA LEU A 128 -8.09 24.76 3.03
C LEU A 128 -8.23 26.25 2.74
N GLN A 129 -8.00 26.65 1.48
CA GLN A 129 -8.18 28.05 1.04
C GLN A 129 -9.63 28.39 0.68
N ARG A 130 -10.54 27.42 0.73
CA ARG A 130 -11.98 27.62 0.46
C ARG A 130 -12.72 27.86 1.76
N ASP A 131 -13.85 28.59 1.67
CA ASP A 131 -14.77 28.73 2.82
C ASP A 131 -15.35 27.33 3.16
N PHE A 132 -15.23 26.94 4.40
CA PHE A 132 -15.80 25.70 4.93
C PHE A 132 -16.10 25.84 6.42
N ASP A 133 -17.14 25.20 6.90
CA ASP A 133 -17.49 25.19 8.32
C ASP A 133 -16.76 24.09 9.09
N HIS A 134 -16.50 22.95 8.44
CA HIS A 134 -15.91 21.76 9.09
C HIS A 134 -14.97 21.01 8.16
N ILE A 135 -13.93 20.39 8.75
CA ILE A 135 -13.08 19.40 8.10
C ILE A 135 -13.42 18.04 8.69
N LEU A 136 -13.78 17.10 7.82
CA LEU A 136 -14.03 15.71 8.22
C LEU A 136 -12.84 14.83 7.86
N PHE A 137 -12.18 14.27 8.87
CA PHE A 137 -11.16 13.24 8.69
C PHE A 137 -11.83 11.86 8.69
N SER A 138 -11.74 11.15 7.56
CA SER A 138 -12.30 9.80 7.43
C SER A 138 -11.19 8.76 7.43
N TYR A 139 -11.23 7.84 8.40
CA TYR A 139 -10.24 6.78 8.56
C TYR A 139 -10.87 5.39 8.47
N HIS A 140 -10.11 4.45 7.96
CA HIS A 140 -10.48 3.05 8.01
C HIS A 140 -9.98 2.42 9.31
N GLY A 141 -10.87 1.83 10.10
CA GLY A 141 -10.50 1.17 11.36
C GLY A 141 -9.74 -0.13 11.13
N VAL A 142 -8.76 -0.40 12.00
CA VAL A 142 -8.04 -1.67 12.04
C VAL A 142 -8.64 -2.58 13.13
N PRO A 143 -8.92 -3.87 12.86
CA PRO A 143 -9.44 -4.77 13.88
C PRO A 143 -8.50 -4.91 15.07
N GLN A 144 -9.01 -4.80 16.29
CA GLN A 144 -8.21 -4.92 17.53
C GLN A 144 -7.37 -6.20 17.59
N ARG A 145 -7.89 -7.30 17.02
CA ARG A 145 -7.14 -8.57 16.95
C ARG A 145 -5.84 -8.44 16.11
N HIS A 146 -5.82 -7.57 15.09
CA HIS A 146 -4.63 -7.33 14.30
C HIS A 146 -3.60 -6.54 15.09
N ILE A 147 -4.04 -5.50 15.83
CA ILE A 147 -3.17 -4.72 16.71
C ILE A 147 -2.53 -5.62 17.77
N ARG A 148 -3.33 -6.47 18.45
CA ARG A 148 -2.80 -7.41 19.44
C ARG A 148 -1.82 -8.44 18.83
N LYS A 149 -2.06 -8.86 17.60
CA LYS A 149 -1.21 -9.85 16.92
C LYS A 149 0.10 -9.24 16.42
N SER A 150 0.10 -7.97 16.03
CA SER A 150 1.31 -7.25 15.61
C SER A 150 2.12 -6.69 16.79
N ASP A 151 1.60 -6.77 18.01
CA ASP A 151 2.34 -6.40 19.22
C ASP A 151 3.46 -7.42 19.50
N ILE A 152 4.68 -7.07 19.11
CA ILE A 152 5.86 -7.93 19.31
C ILE A 152 6.21 -8.17 20.78
N THR A 153 5.69 -7.35 21.70
CA THR A 153 5.88 -7.52 23.15
C THR A 153 4.83 -8.47 23.75
N GLY A 154 3.72 -8.69 23.04
CA GLY A 154 2.59 -9.54 23.45
C GLY A 154 1.74 -9.00 24.60
N ASN A 155 2.11 -7.88 25.21
CA ASN A 155 1.47 -7.38 26.43
C ASN A 155 1.35 -5.85 26.52
N HIS A 156 1.59 -5.10 25.45
CA HIS A 156 1.53 -3.64 25.44
C HIS A 156 0.22 -3.11 24.86
N CYS A 157 -0.08 -3.49 23.63
CA CYS A 157 -1.19 -2.90 22.87
C CYS A 157 -2.56 -3.27 23.46
N LEU A 158 -3.40 -2.24 23.63
CA LEU A 158 -4.78 -2.39 24.15
C LEU A 158 -4.86 -3.03 25.55
N LYS A 159 -3.83 -2.88 26.38
CA LYS A 159 -3.81 -3.35 27.77
C LYS A 159 -4.28 -2.28 28.74
N ASN A 160 -4.09 -1.02 28.41
CA ASN A 160 -4.59 0.14 29.14
C ASN A 160 -4.90 1.29 28.16
N GLU A 161 -5.53 2.35 28.66
CA GLU A 161 -5.95 3.50 27.85
C GLU A 161 -4.77 4.37 27.38
N THR A 162 -3.62 4.25 28.02
CA THR A 162 -2.42 5.05 27.74
C THR A 162 -1.35 4.30 26.93
N CYS A 163 -1.66 3.11 26.42
CA CYS A 163 -0.67 2.30 25.71
C CYS A 163 -0.01 3.02 24.52
N CYS A 164 -0.75 3.88 23.80
CA CYS A 164 -0.21 4.67 22.69
C CYS A 164 0.67 5.85 23.15
N GLN A 165 0.60 6.23 24.43
CA GLN A 165 1.39 7.31 25.03
C GLN A 165 2.67 6.81 25.71
N THR A 166 2.75 5.50 25.95
CA THR A 166 3.90 4.86 26.62
C THR A 166 4.81 4.27 25.55
N ALA A 167 6.05 4.73 25.48
CA ALA A 167 7.03 4.25 24.51
C ALA A 167 7.18 2.72 24.57
N SER A 168 7.11 2.08 23.41
CA SER A 168 7.20 0.61 23.28
C SER A 168 7.67 0.20 21.90
N PRO A 169 8.45 -0.89 21.78
CA PRO A 169 8.78 -1.51 20.50
C PRO A 169 7.54 -1.95 19.69
N ALA A 170 6.40 -2.16 20.36
CA ALA A 170 5.12 -2.48 19.72
C ALA A 170 4.67 -1.39 18.74
N HIS A 171 5.09 -0.12 18.95
CA HIS A 171 4.72 1.01 18.10
C HIS A 171 5.32 0.97 16.68
N ALA A 172 6.26 0.08 16.41
CA ALA A 172 6.75 -0.14 15.05
C ALA A 172 5.63 -0.60 14.07
N PHE A 173 4.49 -1.07 14.60
CA PHE A 173 3.36 -1.61 13.85
C PHE A 173 2.00 -0.99 14.25
N CYS A 174 2.02 0.08 15.01
CA CYS A 174 0.83 0.83 15.41
C CYS A 174 0.44 1.89 14.40
#